data_4ea2206339f6f049cf21a4dd68ccb1ab
#
_entry.id   4ea2206339f6f049cf21a4dd68ccb1ab
#
_cell.length_a   1.000
_cell.length_b   1.000
_cell.length_c   1.000
_cell.angle_alpha   90.00
_cell.angle_beta   90.00
_cell.angle_gamma   90.00
#
_symmetry.space_group_name_H-M   'P 1'
#
loop_
_entity.id
_entity.type
_entity.pdbx_description
1 polymer ?
#
loop_
_entity_poly.entity_id
_entity_poly.type
_entity_poly.pdbx_seq_one_letter_code
_entity_poly.pdbx_strand_id
1 'polypeptide(L)'
;MQDKVRDLRSALKRLKQMEGQYIETDVEVDPMAELAGVYRYVGAGGTVKRPTKEGPAMVFNNVKGYKDARVAIGVLASRKRVAALLDCKPEELGKKLYHSVDNPIAPVEYQGDAPCQQVVHKAVSYTHLTLPTNSRV
;
A
#
# COMPACT_ATOMS: atom_id res chain seq x y z
N MET A 1 -7.66 -12.56 -20.63
CA MET A 1 -8.41 -12.02 -19.46
C MET A 1 -7.39 -11.53 -18.46
N GLN A 2 -7.46 -10.29 -18.01
CA GLN A 2 -6.57 -9.80 -16.97
C GLN A 2 -7.01 -10.40 -15.62
N ASP A 3 -6.06 -10.92 -14.84
CA ASP A 3 -6.36 -11.48 -13.51
C ASP A 3 -6.95 -10.39 -12.60
N LYS A 4 -8.05 -10.71 -11.94
CA LYS A 4 -8.70 -9.78 -10.99
C LYS A 4 -7.77 -9.52 -9.80
N VAL A 5 -7.60 -8.25 -9.44
CA VAL A 5 -6.84 -7.86 -8.24
C VAL A 5 -7.64 -8.24 -6.99
N ARG A 6 -7.02 -9.03 -6.10
CA ARG A 6 -7.67 -9.54 -4.87
C ARG A 6 -6.87 -9.23 -3.60
N ASP A 7 -5.57 -9.00 -3.75
CA ASP A 7 -4.62 -8.78 -2.66
C ASP A 7 -3.45 -7.92 -3.12
N LEU A 8 -2.53 -7.60 -2.20
CA LEU A 8 -1.35 -6.80 -2.51
C LEU A 8 -0.45 -7.47 -3.57
N ARG A 9 -0.32 -8.80 -3.57
CA ARG A 9 0.55 -9.50 -4.52
C ARG A 9 0.01 -9.39 -5.95
N SER A 10 -1.28 -9.60 -6.12
CA SER A 10 -1.94 -9.42 -7.43
C SER A 10 -1.96 -7.96 -7.87
N ALA A 11 -2.07 -7.01 -6.93
CA ALA A 11 -1.93 -5.59 -7.21
C ALA A 11 -0.54 -5.24 -7.74
N LEU A 12 0.53 -5.68 -7.05
CA LEU A 12 1.91 -5.44 -7.50
C LEU A 12 2.19 -6.11 -8.85
N LYS A 13 1.68 -7.33 -9.08
CA LYS A 13 1.76 -8.01 -10.38
C LYS A 13 1.12 -7.17 -11.49
N ARG A 14 -0.04 -6.59 -11.23
CA ARG A 14 -0.75 -5.71 -12.19
C ARG A 14 0.07 -4.45 -12.46
N LEU A 15 0.59 -3.79 -11.43
CA LEU A 15 1.38 -2.56 -11.58
C LEU A 15 2.69 -2.79 -12.33
N LYS A 16 3.32 -3.95 -12.15
CA LYS A 16 4.54 -4.35 -12.89
C LYS A 16 4.32 -4.44 -14.40
N GLN A 17 3.09 -4.69 -14.86
CA GLN A 17 2.71 -4.71 -16.27
C GLN A 17 2.40 -3.32 -16.83
N MET A 18 2.29 -2.30 -15.98
CA MET A 18 1.98 -0.94 -16.39
C MET A 18 3.27 -0.12 -16.53
N GLU A 19 3.54 0.35 -17.72
CA GLU A 19 4.74 1.16 -17.98
C GLU A 19 4.82 2.38 -17.07
N GLY A 20 6.00 2.56 -16.43
CA GLY A 20 6.28 3.68 -15.54
C GLY A 20 5.54 3.68 -14.20
N GLN A 21 4.77 2.62 -13.87
CA GLN A 21 3.97 2.57 -12.65
C GLN A 21 4.57 1.71 -11.53
N TYR A 22 5.71 1.05 -11.77
CA TYR A 22 6.32 0.15 -10.82
C TYR A 22 7.85 0.17 -10.90
N ILE A 23 8.51 0.22 -9.76
CA ILE A 23 9.96 0.04 -9.62
C ILE A 23 10.20 -0.92 -8.45
N GLU A 24 11.19 -1.79 -8.61
CA GLU A 24 11.63 -2.74 -7.60
C GLU A 24 13.15 -2.64 -7.44
N THR A 25 13.65 -2.72 -6.20
CA THR A 25 15.09 -2.64 -5.91
C THR A 25 15.48 -3.62 -4.81
N ASP A 26 16.68 -4.20 -4.99
CA ASP A 26 17.35 -5.07 -4.01
C ASP A 26 18.43 -4.33 -3.22
N VAL A 27 18.63 -3.04 -3.49
CA VAL A 27 19.56 -2.21 -2.72
C VAL A 27 19.07 -2.11 -1.29
N GLU A 28 19.97 -2.34 -0.33
CA GLU A 28 19.65 -2.20 1.08
C GLU A 28 19.18 -0.77 1.39
N VAL A 29 18.10 -0.65 2.14
CA VAL A 29 17.53 0.62 2.53
C VAL A 29 17.24 0.63 4.04
N ASP A 30 17.59 1.73 4.71
CA ASP A 30 17.28 1.91 6.12
C ASP A 30 15.78 2.28 6.26
N PRO A 31 15.00 1.55 7.09
CA PRO A 31 13.60 1.87 7.32
C PRO A 31 13.39 3.19 8.06
N MET A 32 14.44 3.69 8.75
CA MET A 32 14.43 4.98 9.47
C MET A 32 14.65 6.13 8.47
N ALA A 33 13.55 6.67 7.94
CA ALA A 33 13.50 7.82 7.03
C ALA A 33 14.07 7.63 5.61
N GLU A 34 15.13 6.81 5.40
CA GLU A 34 15.76 6.65 4.08
C GLU A 34 14.79 6.06 3.06
N LEU A 35 14.08 4.98 3.39
CA LEU A 35 13.09 4.36 2.53
C LEU A 35 12.04 5.37 2.03
N ALA A 36 11.49 6.16 2.95
CA ALA A 36 10.51 7.19 2.62
C ALA A 36 11.15 8.34 1.82
N GLY A 37 12.40 8.69 2.13
CA GLY A 37 13.17 9.70 1.40
C GLY A 37 13.44 9.30 -0.04
N VAL A 38 13.87 8.06 -0.28
CA VAL A 38 14.08 7.51 -1.63
C VAL A 38 12.79 7.51 -2.42
N TYR A 39 11.70 6.99 -1.84
CA TYR A 39 10.39 7.04 -2.49
C TYR A 39 9.97 8.48 -2.82
N ARG A 40 10.14 9.40 -1.88
CA ARG A 40 9.81 10.82 -2.08
C ARG A 40 10.64 11.45 -3.21
N TYR A 41 11.92 11.16 -3.27
CA TYR A 41 12.82 11.67 -4.30
C TYR A 41 12.45 11.14 -5.69
N VAL A 42 12.25 9.84 -5.83
CA VAL A 42 11.89 9.18 -7.10
C VAL A 42 10.49 9.57 -7.55
N GLY A 43 9.52 9.54 -6.64
CA GLY A 43 8.11 9.70 -6.96
C GLY A 43 7.63 11.14 -7.02
N ALA A 44 8.30 12.06 -6.33
CA ALA A 44 7.83 13.43 -6.18
C ALA A 44 8.85 14.49 -6.60
N GLY A 45 10.04 14.08 -7.05
CA GLY A 45 11.08 15.01 -7.49
C GLY A 45 11.77 15.77 -6.36
N GLY A 46 11.74 15.23 -5.12
CA GLY A 46 12.43 15.77 -3.96
C GLY A 46 11.53 16.11 -2.78
N THR A 47 12.14 16.58 -1.69
CA THR A 47 11.47 16.81 -0.40
C THR A 47 11.09 18.28 -0.16
N VAL A 48 11.68 19.21 -0.88
CA VAL A 48 11.56 20.66 -0.64
C VAL A 48 10.38 21.29 -1.37
N LYS A 49 10.01 20.76 -2.53
CA LYS A 49 8.90 21.26 -3.34
C LYS A 49 7.69 20.33 -3.28
N ARG A 50 6.51 20.88 -3.58
CA ARG A 50 5.32 20.04 -3.74
C ARG A 50 5.54 19.01 -4.84
N PRO A 51 5.01 17.78 -4.71
CA PRO A 51 5.08 16.79 -5.76
C PRO A 51 4.51 17.33 -7.07
N THR A 52 5.34 17.34 -8.10
CA THR A 52 4.93 17.80 -9.45
C THR A 52 4.81 16.66 -10.44
N LYS A 53 5.27 15.46 -10.04
CA LYS A 53 5.28 14.28 -10.88
C LYS A 53 4.52 13.13 -10.21
N GLU A 54 3.83 12.37 -11.03
CA GLU A 54 3.25 11.09 -10.65
C GLU A 54 4.35 10.02 -10.70
N GLY A 55 4.89 9.67 -9.52
CA GLY A 55 5.93 8.65 -9.43
C GLY A 55 5.36 7.23 -9.38
N PRO A 56 6.21 6.22 -9.64
CA PRO A 56 5.82 4.82 -9.58
C PRO A 56 5.53 4.34 -8.15
N ALA A 57 4.83 3.23 -8.02
CA ALA A 57 4.90 2.43 -6.81
C ALA A 57 6.29 1.82 -6.69
N MET A 58 6.85 1.75 -5.50
CA MET A 58 8.18 1.16 -5.27
C MET A 58 8.08 -0.03 -4.33
N VAL A 59 8.90 -1.05 -4.62
CA VAL A 59 9.08 -2.22 -3.75
C VAL A 59 10.55 -2.31 -3.38
N PHE A 60 10.82 -2.34 -2.09
CA PHE A 60 12.13 -2.54 -1.50
C PHE A 60 12.22 -3.98 -1.00
N ASN A 61 13.11 -4.77 -1.56
CA ASN A 61 13.26 -6.18 -1.22
C ASN A 61 14.27 -6.43 -0.10
N ASN A 62 15.12 -5.44 0.22
CA ASN A 62 16.20 -5.55 1.20
C ASN A 62 16.09 -4.41 2.22
N VAL A 63 15.52 -4.72 3.38
CA VAL A 63 15.30 -3.75 4.45
C VAL A 63 16.31 -4.01 5.57
N LYS A 64 17.15 -3.03 5.86
CA LYS A 64 18.20 -3.11 6.85
C LYS A 64 17.66 -3.53 8.22
N GLY A 65 18.25 -4.57 8.80
CA GLY A 65 17.85 -5.09 10.10
C GLY A 65 16.65 -6.05 10.08
N TYR A 66 16.01 -6.26 8.92
CA TYR A 66 14.83 -7.12 8.79
C TYR A 66 15.03 -8.14 7.67
N LYS A 67 15.52 -9.30 8.04
CA LYS A 67 15.71 -10.42 7.09
C LYS A 67 14.35 -10.82 6.49
N ASP A 68 14.35 -11.01 5.19
CA ASP A 68 13.17 -11.45 4.41
C ASP A 68 11.97 -10.46 4.43
N ALA A 69 12.15 -9.25 4.98
CA ALA A 69 11.13 -8.21 4.92
C ALA A 69 11.13 -7.48 3.57
N ARG A 70 9.94 -7.20 3.07
CA ARG A 70 9.74 -6.38 1.86
C ARG A 70 8.78 -5.25 2.17
N VAL A 71 9.04 -4.08 1.61
CA VAL A 71 8.17 -2.92 1.78
C VAL A 71 7.68 -2.44 0.42
N ALA A 72 6.36 -2.32 0.27
CA ALA A 72 5.73 -1.69 -0.89
C ALA A 72 5.19 -0.32 -0.50
N ILE A 73 5.50 0.71 -1.28
CA ILE A 73 5.08 2.08 -1.01
C ILE A 73 4.49 2.72 -2.27
N GLY A 74 3.52 3.61 -2.11
CA GLY A 74 2.93 4.37 -3.20
C GLY A 74 1.98 3.59 -4.11
N VAL A 75 1.55 2.40 -3.72
CA VAL A 75 0.65 1.54 -4.51
C VAL A 75 -0.64 2.28 -4.92
N LEU A 76 -1.21 3.06 -4.02
CA LEU A 76 -2.44 3.83 -4.22
C LEU A 76 -2.20 5.34 -4.43
N ALA A 77 -0.96 5.77 -4.61
CA ALA A 77 -0.62 7.20 -4.68
C ALA A 77 -0.98 7.88 -6.02
N SER A 78 -1.61 7.18 -6.95
CA SER A 78 -2.02 7.72 -8.24
C SER A 78 -3.44 7.28 -8.61
N ARG A 79 -4.22 8.23 -9.11
CA ARG A 79 -5.57 7.95 -9.63
C ARG A 79 -5.56 6.87 -10.72
N LYS A 80 -4.56 6.91 -11.59
CA LYS A 80 -4.36 5.94 -12.67
C LYS A 80 -4.14 4.53 -12.11
N ARG A 81 -3.30 4.39 -11.07
CA ARG A 81 -3.07 3.09 -10.41
C ARG A 81 -4.32 2.59 -9.71
N VAL A 82 -4.97 3.44 -8.91
CA VAL A 82 -6.20 3.04 -8.20
C VAL A 82 -7.28 2.58 -9.19
N ALA A 83 -7.49 3.32 -10.27
CA ALA A 83 -8.45 2.94 -11.30
C ALA A 83 -8.11 1.59 -11.96
N ALA A 84 -6.84 1.37 -12.30
CA ALA A 84 -6.36 0.12 -12.86
C ALA A 84 -6.52 -1.07 -11.90
N LEU A 85 -6.27 -0.86 -10.60
CA LEU A 85 -6.44 -1.89 -9.57
C LEU A 85 -7.91 -2.20 -9.30
N LEU A 86 -8.80 -1.23 -9.50
CA LEU A 86 -10.25 -1.40 -9.39
C LEU A 86 -10.92 -1.77 -10.72
N ASP A 87 -10.15 -2.00 -11.78
CA ASP A 87 -10.65 -2.41 -13.09
C ASP A 87 -11.66 -1.42 -13.70
N CYS A 88 -11.30 -0.14 -13.68
CA CYS A 88 -12.08 0.95 -14.28
C CYS A 88 -11.17 2.03 -14.87
N LYS A 89 -11.77 2.96 -15.61
CA LYS A 89 -11.05 4.16 -16.08
C LYS A 89 -10.92 5.20 -14.96
N PRO A 90 -9.89 6.06 -14.99
CA PRO A 90 -9.71 7.13 -13.97
C PRO A 90 -10.93 8.05 -13.83
N GLU A 91 -11.65 8.31 -14.92
CA GLU A 91 -12.86 9.16 -14.95
C GLU A 91 -14.05 8.48 -14.27
N GLU A 92 -14.09 7.16 -14.31
CA GLU A 92 -15.18 6.33 -13.75
C GLU A 92 -14.98 6.00 -12.27
N LEU A 93 -13.79 6.27 -11.73
CA LEU A 93 -13.41 5.89 -10.37
C LEU A 93 -14.41 6.38 -9.31
N GLY A 94 -14.86 7.65 -9.42
CA GLY A 94 -15.83 8.21 -8.50
C GLY A 94 -17.17 7.48 -8.53
N LYS A 95 -17.69 7.18 -9.71
CA LYS A 95 -18.95 6.42 -9.88
C LYS A 95 -18.83 5.01 -9.29
N LYS A 96 -17.68 4.35 -9.55
CA LYS A 96 -17.45 2.98 -9.05
C LYS A 96 -17.37 2.93 -7.52
N LEU A 97 -16.66 3.88 -6.92
CA LEU A 97 -16.57 3.97 -5.45
C LEU A 97 -17.94 4.27 -4.83
N TYR A 98 -18.68 5.23 -5.38
CA TYR A 98 -20.05 5.54 -4.93
C TYR A 98 -20.97 4.30 -5.02
N HIS A 99 -20.99 3.64 -6.18
CA HIS A 99 -21.75 2.41 -6.36
C HIS A 99 -21.39 1.33 -5.33
N SER A 100 -20.11 1.19 -4.99
CA SER A 100 -19.65 0.20 -4.01
C SER A 100 -20.12 0.50 -2.58
N VAL A 101 -20.29 1.78 -2.24
CA VAL A 101 -20.87 2.20 -0.95
C VAL A 101 -22.37 1.90 -0.88
N ASP A 102 -23.08 2.18 -1.97
CA ASP A 102 -24.53 1.92 -2.05
C ASP A 102 -24.88 0.43 -2.16
N ASN A 103 -23.92 -0.39 -2.59
CA ASN A 103 -24.13 -1.84 -2.79
C ASN A 103 -23.05 -2.65 -2.05
N PRO A 104 -23.02 -2.61 -0.72
CA PRO A 104 -22.04 -3.34 0.07
C PRO A 104 -22.25 -4.84 -0.06
N ILE A 105 -21.15 -5.58 -0.15
CA ILE A 105 -21.16 -7.05 -0.11
C ILE A 105 -21.05 -7.46 1.36
N ALA A 106 -21.98 -8.29 1.82
CA ALA A 106 -21.95 -8.81 3.18
C ALA A 106 -20.66 -9.62 3.42
N PRO A 107 -20.02 -9.50 4.59
CA PRO A 107 -18.87 -10.32 4.95
C PRO A 107 -19.26 -11.78 5.03
N VAL A 108 -18.35 -12.65 4.65
CA VAL A 108 -18.51 -14.10 4.81
C VAL A 108 -17.89 -14.50 6.15
N GLU A 109 -18.69 -15.14 7.00
CA GLU A 109 -18.17 -15.70 8.25
C GLU A 109 -17.20 -16.85 7.96
N TYR A 110 -16.03 -16.76 8.57
CA TYR A 110 -15.03 -17.82 8.50
C TYR A 110 -15.33 -18.87 9.59
N GLN A 111 -15.61 -20.08 9.17
CA GLN A 111 -15.87 -21.22 10.08
C GLN A 111 -14.56 -21.98 10.32
N GLY A 112 -13.91 -21.71 11.46
CA GLY A 112 -12.67 -22.37 11.86
C GLY A 112 -11.68 -21.45 12.55
N ASP A 113 -10.46 -21.93 12.78
CA ASP A 113 -9.38 -21.17 13.42
C ASP A 113 -8.81 -20.12 12.45
N ALA A 114 -9.23 -18.90 12.61
CA ALA A 114 -8.76 -17.80 11.74
C ALA A 114 -7.28 -17.50 11.98
N PRO A 115 -6.42 -17.41 10.94
CA PRO A 115 -4.99 -17.10 11.10
C PRO A 115 -4.72 -15.80 11.86
N CYS A 116 -5.60 -14.81 11.75
CA CYS A 116 -5.49 -13.53 12.47
C CYS A 116 -5.75 -13.65 13.98
N GLN A 117 -6.27 -14.77 14.45
CA GLN A 117 -6.54 -15.04 15.87
C GLN A 117 -5.50 -15.95 16.53
N GLN A 118 -4.49 -16.43 15.78
CA GLN A 118 -3.46 -17.33 16.31
C GLN A 118 -2.56 -16.67 17.35
N VAL A 119 -2.40 -15.33 17.28
CA VAL A 119 -1.65 -14.55 18.26
C VAL A 119 -2.55 -13.50 18.86
N VAL A 120 -2.82 -13.65 20.18
CA VAL A 120 -3.66 -12.73 20.93
C VAL A 120 -2.81 -11.98 21.96
N HIS A 121 -2.65 -10.69 21.81
CA HIS A 121 -2.02 -9.82 22.81
C HIS A 121 -3.04 -9.41 23.86
N LYS A 122 -2.83 -9.80 25.12
CA LYS A 122 -3.67 -9.37 26.23
C LYS A 122 -3.31 -7.94 26.67
N ALA A 123 -4.19 -7.30 27.45
CA ALA A 123 -4.16 -5.87 27.82
C ALA A 123 -2.78 -5.30 28.21
N VAL A 124 -1.92 -6.07 28.87
CA VAL A 124 -0.55 -5.64 29.27
C VAL A 124 0.34 -5.37 28.06
N SER A 125 0.14 -6.02 26.95
CA SER A 125 0.91 -5.84 25.71
C SER A 125 0.46 -4.62 24.89
N TYR A 126 -0.74 -4.12 25.12
CA TYR A 126 -1.29 -2.97 24.39
C TYR A 126 -0.66 -1.63 24.78
N THR A 127 -0.03 -1.52 25.96
CA THR A 127 0.65 -0.29 26.39
C THR A 127 1.80 0.11 25.47
N HIS A 128 2.36 -0.83 24.69
CA HIS A 128 3.40 -0.57 23.70
C HIS A 128 2.86 -0.33 22.29
N LEU A 129 1.58 -0.62 22.06
CA LEU A 129 0.91 -0.48 20.75
C LEU A 129 0.01 0.76 20.68
N THR A 130 -0.19 1.48 21.78
CA THR A 130 -0.87 2.77 21.74
C THR A 130 0.02 3.77 21.02
N LEU A 131 -0.36 4.11 19.79
CA LEU A 131 0.18 5.29 19.14
C LEU A 131 0.02 6.48 20.09
N PRO A 132 1.07 7.31 20.30
CA PRO A 132 0.89 8.54 21.02
C PRO A 132 -0.13 9.39 20.26
N THR A 133 -1.35 9.42 20.76
CA THR A 133 -2.36 10.35 20.29
C THR A 133 -1.91 11.74 20.76
N ASN A 134 -1.15 12.44 19.94
CA ASN A 134 -0.97 13.85 20.11
C ASN A 134 -2.31 14.52 19.79
N SER A 135 -3.19 14.55 20.77
CA SER A 135 -4.27 15.51 20.81
C SER A 135 -3.65 16.88 21.05
N ARG A 136 -3.24 17.55 20.01
CA ARG A 136 -3.12 19.01 20.05
C ARG A 136 -4.50 19.57 19.72
N VAL A 137 -5.18 19.98 20.79
CA VAL A 137 -6.24 20.97 20.72
C VAL A 137 -5.61 22.30 20.27
#